data_06177a24e0e7f205db4809be2c95b449
#
_entry.id   06177a24e0e7f205db4809be2c95b449
#
_cell.length_a   1.000
_cell.length_b   1.000
_cell.length_c   1.000
_cell.angle_alpha   90.00
_cell.angle_beta   90.00
_cell.angle_gamma   90.00
#
_symmetry.space_group_name_H-M   'P 1'
#
loop_
_entity.id
_entity.type
_entity.pdbx_description
1 polymer ?
#
loop_
_entity_poly.entity_id
_entity_poly.type
_entity_poly.pdbx_seq_one_letter_code
_entity_poly.pdbx_strand_id
1 'polypeptide(L)'
;MVKTELNTLDLANHVNGELIGDNIHINGIFNILKDSKKDDVVIRHRIDEIGVEIAFKKGVSCIITQNPSENALKTAELLGLPLIICDKIELANAFALKWSIENFSDNATRVVVTGTNGKSTTTHMIYTILREAGYTTYTNTDSQSEFNTLIDPMVAKQIAEFPYRIDAMVVEVSEVQGWMDRIMKNHAQLMTSTLNPEILVFTNVSLDHIGLVNSIEESFNEVLGALKGFKGDYVILNYNDPLIRSMGDLVPSSAEVVFYGYGSELEFLDDGIYHKGRLILSKDELPFKSPHFIQNTLAAVGVAMALKIDLDIIKKAVSSYKALNRRFSVLYESPLIIDDFAHNPDGIRFTIKSAAQMASGDLYLVSAIRGSRGVPINQINAEAIAKSLKGIKHHLVITSSVEMVDQANKVQPSEKKIFTETLEKNDLNYIFYEELFDALKYVVESSKNDDTILLIGAQGMDPAKEVLKKIKEC
;
A
#
# COMPACT_ATOMS: atom_id res chain seq x y z
N MET A 1 -18.45 21.67 9.38
CA MET A 1 -18.23 22.29 10.70
C MET A 1 -17.68 21.22 11.61
N VAL A 2 -16.55 21.46 12.26
CA VAL A 2 -15.93 20.53 13.22
C VAL A 2 -16.91 20.29 14.37
N LYS A 3 -17.19 19.03 14.70
CA LYS A 3 -18.18 18.64 15.74
C LYS A 3 -17.58 18.64 17.15
N THR A 4 -16.25 18.44 17.24
CA THR A 4 -15.55 18.25 18.52
C THR A 4 -14.63 19.45 18.78
N GLU A 5 -14.85 20.15 19.88
CA GLU A 5 -13.92 21.18 20.33
C GLU A 5 -12.58 20.55 20.72
N LEU A 6 -11.49 21.15 20.29
CA LEU A 6 -10.13 20.70 20.56
C LEU A 6 -9.25 21.90 20.86
N ASN A 7 -8.40 21.80 21.89
CA ASN A 7 -7.36 22.77 22.16
C ASN A 7 -5.99 22.09 22.21
N THR A 8 -4.93 22.89 22.21
CA THR A 8 -3.55 22.36 22.14
C THR A 8 -3.14 21.58 23.38
N LEU A 9 -3.67 21.87 24.56
CA LEU A 9 -3.40 21.10 25.77
C LEU A 9 -4.07 19.73 25.74
N ASP A 10 -5.34 19.66 25.32
CA ASP A 10 -6.05 18.40 25.16
C ASP A 10 -5.39 17.54 24.08
N LEU A 11 -4.97 18.17 22.98
CA LEU A 11 -4.24 17.49 21.91
C LEU A 11 -2.91 16.92 22.42
N ALA A 12 -2.13 17.67 23.19
CA ALA A 12 -0.89 17.19 23.80
C ALA A 12 -1.13 15.95 24.69
N ASN A 13 -2.19 15.98 25.52
CA ASN A 13 -2.56 14.84 26.35
C ASN A 13 -2.93 13.61 25.52
N HIS A 14 -3.67 13.79 24.42
CA HIS A 14 -4.09 12.69 23.56
C HIS A 14 -2.92 12.01 22.82
N VAL A 15 -1.87 12.76 22.52
CA VAL A 15 -0.69 12.21 21.81
C VAL A 15 0.47 11.84 22.75
N ASN A 16 0.23 11.86 24.07
CA ASN A 16 1.24 11.66 25.10
C ASN A 16 2.43 12.62 24.90
N GLY A 17 2.14 13.88 24.63
CA GLY A 17 3.12 14.91 24.33
C GLY A 17 3.17 16.03 25.36
N GLU A 18 4.22 16.84 25.28
CA GLU A 18 4.41 18.06 26.04
C GLU A 18 4.09 19.29 25.19
N LEU A 19 3.22 20.17 25.68
CA LEU A 19 2.90 21.44 25.03
C LEU A 19 3.91 22.51 25.41
N ILE A 20 4.53 23.12 24.40
CA ILE A 20 5.37 24.33 24.53
C ILE A 20 4.58 25.48 23.91
N GLY A 21 4.40 26.56 24.67
CA GLY A 21 3.60 27.73 24.28
C GLY A 21 2.19 27.72 24.86
N ASP A 22 1.32 28.56 24.29
CA ASP A 22 -0.01 28.82 24.82
C ASP A 22 -1.02 27.70 24.49
N ASN A 23 -1.97 27.53 25.40
CA ASN A 23 -3.13 26.68 25.13
C ASN A 23 -4.14 27.47 24.29
N ILE A 24 -4.30 27.10 23.02
CA ILE A 24 -5.20 27.76 22.07
C ILE A 24 -6.23 26.78 21.52
N HIS A 25 -7.36 27.32 21.05
CA HIS A 25 -8.37 26.53 20.36
C HIS A 25 -7.92 26.17 18.93
N ILE A 26 -8.20 24.93 18.50
CA ILE A 26 -7.87 24.41 17.17
C ILE A 26 -9.11 24.44 16.29
N ASN A 27 -9.06 25.17 15.18
CA ASN A 27 -10.16 25.34 14.24
C ASN A 27 -9.94 24.63 12.88
N GLY A 28 -8.69 24.26 12.57
CA GLY A 28 -8.31 23.66 11.29
C GLY A 28 -8.26 22.14 11.31
N ILE A 29 -7.71 21.59 10.26
CA ILE A 29 -7.51 20.15 10.08
C ILE A 29 -6.06 19.75 10.32
N PHE A 30 -5.81 18.46 10.46
CA PHE A 30 -4.45 17.92 10.50
C PHE A 30 -3.86 17.84 9.09
N ASN A 31 -2.61 18.32 8.93
CA ASN A 31 -1.99 18.45 7.61
C ASN A 31 -0.47 18.23 7.66
N ILE A 32 0.15 18.05 6.50
CA ILE A 32 1.61 18.15 6.32
C ILE A 32 2.02 19.60 6.10
N LEU A 33 3.24 19.95 6.47
CA LEU A 33 3.75 21.33 6.38
C LEU A 33 3.65 21.90 4.94
N LYS A 34 3.95 21.09 3.91
CA LYS A 34 3.93 21.51 2.51
C LYS A 34 2.56 22.06 2.11
N ASP A 35 1.49 21.37 2.50
CA ASP A 35 0.11 21.66 2.06
C ASP A 35 -0.72 22.39 3.10
N SER A 36 -0.13 22.70 4.27
CA SER A 36 -0.84 23.36 5.38
C SER A 36 -1.33 24.76 5.00
N LYS A 37 -2.47 25.11 5.56
CA LYS A 37 -3.18 26.38 5.42
C LYS A 37 -3.32 27.05 6.79
N LYS A 38 -3.92 28.24 6.80
CA LYS A 38 -4.25 28.95 8.04
C LYS A 38 -5.14 28.06 8.93
N ASP A 39 -4.86 28.10 10.23
CA ASP A 39 -5.54 27.38 11.31
C ASP A 39 -5.29 25.86 11.35
N ASP A 40 -4.58 25.26 10.38
CA ASP A 40 -4.23 23.83 10.38
C ASP A 40 -3.30 23.45 11.52
N VAL A 41 -3.33 22.16 11.89
CA VAL A 41 -2.33 21.52 12.77
C VAL A 41 -1.37 20.73 11.91
N VAL A 42 -0.09 21.04 11.99
CA VAL A 42 0.96 20.34 11.23
C VAL A 42 1.54 19.19 12.05
N ILE A 43 1.58 17.98 11.45
CA ILE A 43 2.29 16.84 12.03
C ILE A 43 3.55 16.58 11.20
N ARG A 44 4.71 16.55 11.89
CA ARG A 44 6.00 16.31 11.23
C ARG A 44 7.00 15.64 12.18
N HIS A 45 7.59 14.52 11.73
CA HIS A 45 8.53 13.75 12.55
C HIS A 45 9.73 14.57 13.04
N ARG A 46 10.37 15.36 12.15
CA ARG A 46 11.46 16.28 12.45
C ARG A 46 11.12 17.68 11.97
N ILE A 47 11.45 18.67 12.76
CA ILE A 47 11.29 20.07 12.36
C ILE A 47 12.48 20.89 12.81
N ASP A 48 12.91 21.80 11.96
CA ASP A 48 13.94 22.81 12.18
C ASP A 48 13.34 24.22 12.26
N GLU A 49 14.15 25.22 12.50
CA GLU A 49 13.75 26.62 12.57
C GLU A 49 13.07 27.10 11.30
N ILE A 50 13.56 26.68 10.12
CA ILE A 50 12.98 27.05 8.83
C ILE A 50 11.57 26.48 8.69
N GLY A 51 11.37 25.22 9.11
CA GLY A 51 10.06 24.58 9.11
C GLY A 51 9.06 25.30 10.02
N VAL A 52 9.49 25.76 11.19
CA VAL A 52 8.67 26.56 12.13
C VAL A 52 8.30 27.90 11.53
N GLU A 53 9.26 28.62 10.91
CA GLU A 53 8.98 29.88 10.23
C GLU A 53 7.98 29.73 9.08
N ILE A 54 8.11 28.66 8.30
CA ILE A 54 7.16 28.35 7.19
C ILE A 54 5.76 28.12 7.76
N ALA A 55 5.63 27.34 8.84
CA ALA A 55 4.37 27.08 9.49
C ALA A 55 3.72 28.38 10.02
N PHE A 56 4.51 29.23 10.69
CA PHE A 56 4.06 30.52 11.18
C PHE A 56 3.57 31.44 10.04
N LYS A 57 4.35 31.57 8.95
CA LYS A 57 3.98 32.37 7.77
C LYS A 57 2.69 31.89 7.10
N LYS A 58 2.41 30.59 7.17
CA LYS A 58 1.16 29.99 6.68
C LYS A 58 -0.03 30.16 7.63
N GLY A 59 0.20 30.65 8.85
CA GLY A 59 -0.83 30.82 9.88
C GLY A 59 -1.27 29.50 10.52
N VAL A 60 -0.40 28.50 10.56
CA VAL A 60 -0.62 27.22 11.24
C VAL A 60 -0.89 27.48 12.72
N SER A 61 -1.87 26.82 13.32
CA SER A 61 -2.23 27.00 14.72
C SER A 61 -1.31 26.25 15.68
N CYS A 62 -0.82 25.07 15.29
CA CYS A 62 0.03 24.25 16.15
C CYS A 62 0.90 23.29 15.30
N ILE A 63 2.07 22.93 15.83
CA ILE A 63 2.93 21.89 15.26
C ILE A 63 3.03 20.73 16.26
N ILE A 64 2.86 19.50 15.79
CA ILE A 64 3.18 18.27 16.52
C ILE A 64 4.42 17.66 15.90
N THR A 65 5.44 17.38 16.71
CA THR A 65 6.70 16.80 16.24
C THR A 65 7.27 15.82 17.26
N GLN A 66 8.12 14.91 16.80
CA GLN A 66 8.86 13.99 17.69
C GLN A 66 10.28 14.51 17.95
N ASN A 67 10.94 15.04 16.93
CA ASN A 67 12.35 15.43 16.98
C ASN A 67 12.53 16.88 16.48
N PRO A 68 12.18 17.89 17.29
CA PRO A 68 12.50 19.29 16.97
C PRO A 68 13.99 19.56 17.15
N SER A 69 14.58 20.44 16.33
CA SER A 69 15.90 20.99 16.62
C SER A 69 15.83 21.99 17.80
N GLU A 70 16.97 22.23 18.49
CA GLU A 70 17.00 23.24 19.55
C GLU A 70 16.60 24.63 19.05
N ASN A 71 16.98 24.98 17.82
CA ASN A 71 16.60 26.23 17.21
C ASN A 71 15.11 26.29 16.86
N ALA A 72 14.50 25.16 16.47
CA ALA A 72 13.05 25.09 16.23
C ALA A 72 12.26 25.45 17.49
N LEU A 73 12.67 24.96 18.67
CA LEU A 73 12.02 25.28 19.94
C LEU A 73 12.08 26.79 20.25
N LYS A 74 13.29 27.38 20.17
CA LYS A 74 13.49 28.82 20.39
C LYS A 74 12.70 29.66 19.39
N THR A 75 12.64 29.25 18.14
CA THR A 75 11.90 29.95 17.08
C THR A 75 10.38 29.87 17.32
N ALA A 76 9.88 28.72 17.72
CA ALA A 76 8.44 28.54 18.04
C ALA A 76 8.02 29.43 19.22
N GLU A 77 8.85 29.49 20.29
CA GLU A 77 8.63 30.34 21.45
C GLU A 77 8.65 31.83 21.06
N LEU A 78 9.66 32.27 20.30
CA LEU A 78 9.78 33.64 19.81
C LEU A 78 8.58 34.10 18.96
N LEU A 79 8.05 33.20 18.14
CA LEU A 79 6.92 33.49 17.25
C LEU A 79 5.57 33.28 17.94
N GLY A 80 5.52 32.76 19.16
CA GLY A 80 4.30 32.42 19.87
C GLY A 80 3.50 31.32 19.17
N LEU A 81 4.17 30.42 18.41
CA LEU A 81 3.53 29.30 17.74
C LEU A 81 3.56 28.05 18.64
N PRO A 82 2.41 27.53 19.11
CA PRO A 82 2.37 26.35 19.94
C PRO A 82 3.01 25.14 19.27
N LEU A 83 3.83 24.40 20.03
CA LEU A 83 4.52 23.21 19.58
C LEU A 83 4.29 22.08 20.58
N ILE A 84 3.89 20.89 20.10
CA ILE A 84 3.71 19.69 20.91
C ILE A 84 4.83 18.72 20.56
N ILE A 85 5.59 18.31 21.58
CA ILE A 85 6.63 17.29 21.42
C ILE A 85 6.06 15.96 21.90
N CYS A 86 5.97 14.96 21.01
CA CYS A 86 5.50 13.63 21.35
C CYS A 86 6.62 12.59 21.22
N ASP A 87 6.60 11.56 22.05
CA ASP A 87 7.58 10.46 21.99
C ASP A 87 7.42 9.57 20.75
N LYS A 88 6.20 9.49 20.22
CA LYS A 88 5.81 8.61 19.11
C LYS A 88 4.90 9.33 18.15
N ILE A 89 5.45 9.72 17.00
CA ILE A 89 4.69 10.47 15.98
C ILE A 89 3.49 9.71 15.43
N GLU A 90 3.54 8.36 15.45
CA GLU A 90 2.40 7.53 15.04
C GLU A 90 1.16 7.73 15.92
N LEU A 91 1.32 8.15 17.18
CA LEU A 91 0.17 8.49 18.04
C LEU A 91 -0.52 9.77 17.55
N ALA A 92 0.27 10.75 17.11
CA ALA A 92 -0.26 11.98 16.51
C ALA A 92 -1.02 11.67 15.21
N ASN A 93 -0.47 10.82 14.36
CA ASN A 93 -1.13 10.40 13.11
C ASN A 93 -2.40 9.59 13.38
N ALA A 94 -2.36 8.68 14.35
CA ALA A 94 -3.55 7.91 14.77
C ALA A 94 -4.63 8.84 15.33
N PHE A 95 -4.27 9.80 16.18
CA PHE A 95 -5.22 10.80 16.69
C PHE A 95 -5.84 11.63 15.56
N ALA A 96 -5.02 12.15 14.65
CA ALA A 96 -5.47 12.93 13.51
C ALA A 96 -6.47 12.15 12.64
N LEU A 97 -6.18 10.88 12.38
CA LEU A 97 -7.05 9.98 11.61
C LEU A 97 -8.39 9.76 12.32
N LYS A 98 -8.36 9.42 13.62
CA LYS A 98 -9.55 9.24 14.43
C LYS A 98 -10.41 10.52 14.46
N TRP A 99 -9.78 11.65 14.75
CA TRP A 99 -10.46 12.94 14.80
C TRP A 99 -11.09 13.30 13.45
N SER A 100 -10.42 13.06 12.33
CA SER A 100 -10.99 13.32 11.01
C SER A 100 -12.18 12.42 10.71
N ILE A 101 -12.13 11.13 11.08
CA ILE A 101 -13.25 10.21 10.93
C ILE A 101 -14.44 10.69 11.75
N GLU A 102 -14.26 10.98 13.04
CA GLU A 102 -15.33 11.39 13.96
C GLU A 102 -15.99 12.71 13.55
N ASN A 103 -15.23 13.62 12.94
CA ASN A 103 -15.76 14.92 12.54
C ASN A 103 -16.37 14.96 11.13
N PHE A 104 -15.86 14.16 10.20
CA PHE A 104 -16.22 14.27 8.77
C PHE A 104 -16.86 13.01 8.18
N SER A 105 -16.73 11.84 8.85
CA SER A 105 -17.22 10.55 8.31
C SER A 105 -17.64 9.54 9.39
N ASP A 106 -18.21 10.01 10.49
CA ASP A 106 -18.58 9.23 11.68
C ASP A 106 -19.51 8.02 11.40
N ASN A 107 -20.38 8.14 10.40
CA ASN A 107 -21.34 7.09 10.03
C ASN A 107 -20.89 6.26 8.81
N ALA A 108 -19.66 6.43 8.34
CA ALA A 108 -19.18 5.65 7.21
C ALA A 108 -18.93 4.18 7.62
N THR A 109 -19.38 3.24 6.79
CA THR A 109 -18.95 1.84 6.91
C THR A 109 -17.46 1.74 6.61
N ARG A 110 -16.67 1.15 7.51
CA ARG A 110 -15.21 1.08 7.42
C ARG A 110 -14.74 -0.34 7.20
N VAL A 111 -13.95 -0.51 6.15
CA VAL A 111 -13.27 -1.77 5.81
C VAL A 111 -11.78 -1.54 5.87
N VAL A 112 -11.07 -2.37 6.61
CA VAL A 112 -9.60 -2.39 6.66
C VAL A 112 -9.09 -3.63 5.95
N VAL A 113 -8.10 -3.45 5.08
CA VAL A 113 -7.40 -4.53 4.38
C VAL A 113 -5.95 -4.54 4.83
N THR A 114 -5.47 -5.68 5.32
CA THR A 114 -4.09 -5.87 5.75
C THR A 114 -3.52 -7.21 5.26
N GLY A 115 -2.25 -7.46 5.55
CA GLY A 115 -1.46 -8.60 5.08
C GLY A 115 -0.27 -8.15 4.24
N THR A 116 0.55 -9.06 3.74
CA THR A 116 1.80 -8.71 3.05
C THR A 116 1.54 -8.30 1.59
N ASN A 117 0.96 -9.15 0.77
CA ASN A 117 0.73 -8.92 -0.66
C ASN A 117 -0.76 -8.83 -0.99
N GLY A 118 -1.11 -8.08 -2.05
CA GLY A 118 -2.48 -7.97 -2.55
C GLY A 118 -3.36 -6.93 -1.84
N LYS A 119 -2.87 -6.24 -0.83
CA LYS A 119 -3.62 -5.18 -0.10
C LYS A 119 -4.25 -4.16 -1.03
N SER A 120 -3.45 -3.46 -1.82
CA SER A 120 -3.92 -2.38 -2.69
C SER A 120 -4.94 -2.86 -3.73
N THR A 121 -4.69 -4.01 -4.36
CA THR A 121 -5.63 -4.59 -5.35
C THR A 121 -6.95 -4.97 -4.70
N THR A 122 -6.92 -5.63 -3.53
CA THR A 122 -8.13 -6.00 -2.77
C THR A 122 -8.89 -4.75 -2.32
N THR A 123 -8.20 -3.77 -1.74
CA THR A 123 -8.77 -2.48 -1.32
C THR A 123 -9.46 -1.76 -2.47
N HIS A 124 -8.80 -1.65 -3.62
CA HIS A 124 -9.35 -0.98 -4.79
C HIS A 124 -10.51 -1.75 -5.42
N MET A 125 -10.50 -3.08 -5.36
CA MET A 125 -11.62 -3.88 -5.85
C MET A 125 -12.85 -3.73 -4.95
N ILE A 126 -12.67 -3.76 -3.62
CA ILE A 126 -13.75 -3.46 -2.66
C ILE A 126 -14.30 -2.05 -2.91
N TYR A 127 -13.42 -1.06 -3.04
CA TYR A 127 -13.81 0.31 -3.40
C TYR A 127 -14.64 0.36 -4.68
N THR A 128 -14.26 -0.38 -5.72
CA THR A 128 -14.99 -0.43 -6.99
C THR A 128 -16.38 -1.05 -6.82
N ILE A 129 -16.51 -2.14 -6.05
CA ILE A 129 -17.79 -2.78 -5.77
C ILE A 129 -18.71 -1.83 -4.98
N LEU A 130 -18.20 -1.16 -3.95
CA LEU A 130 -18.97 -0.23 -3.15
C LEU A 130 -19.47 0.97 -3.96
N ARG A 131 -18.62 1.51 -4.84
CA ARG A 131 -19.03 2.58 -5.76
C ARG A 131 -20.11 2.14 -6.75
N GLU A 132 -19.99 0.93 -7.30
CA GLU A 132 -21.02 0.36 -8.19
C GLU A 132 -22.34 0.14 -7.43
N ALA A 133 -22.26 -0.16 -6.13
CA ALA A 133 -23.41 -0.27 -5.25
C ALA A 133 -24.00 1.09 -4.81
N GLY A 134 -23.45 2.20 -5.28
CA GLY A 134 -23.96 3.55 -5.05
C GLY A 134 -23.40 4.25 -3.81
N TYR A 135 -22.43 3.68 -3.10
CA TYR A 135 -21.78 4.34 -1.96
C TYR A 135 -20.82 5.44 -2.41
N THR A 136 -20.88 6.60 -1.77
CA THR A 136 -19.80 7.59 -1.82
C THR A 136 -18.63 7.07 -1.01
N THR A 137 -17.62 6.52 -1.69
CA THR A 137 -16.56 5.74 -1.05
C THR A 137 -15.22 6.46 -1.09
N TYR A 138 -14.53 6.48 0.06
CA TYR A 138 -13.14 6.91 0.21
C TYR A 138 -12.19 5.70 0.22
N THR A 139 -11.01 5.85 -0.35
CA THR A 139 -9.90 4.89 -0.20
C THR A 139 -8.56 5.62 -0.16
N ASN A 140 -7.59 5.09 0.58
CA ASN A 140 -6.21 5.58 0.58
C ASN A 140 -5.34 4.87 -0.47
N THR A 141 -5.91 3.96 -1.26
CA THR A 141 -5.18 3.21 -2.27
C THR A 141 -4.97 4.06 -3.52
N ASP A 142 -3.72 4.24 -3.91
CA ASP A 142 -3.34 4.84 -5.18
C ASP A 142 -2.35 3.96 -5.95
N SER A 143 -2.04 4.36 -7.18
CA SER A 143 -1.13 3.63 -8.05
C SER A 143 0.35 3.84 -7.74
N GLN A 144 0.69 4.88 -7.00
CA GLN A 144 2.06 5.25 -6.64
C GLN A 144 2.44 4.80 -5.23
N SER A 145 1.54 4.29 -4.55
CA SER A 145 1.38 3.40 -3.39
C SER A 145 2.32 3.42 -2.20
N GLU A 146 3.23 4.33 -2.00
CA GLU A 146 3.91 4.48 -0.72
C GLU A 146 3.60 5.85 -0.06
N PHE A 147 2.86 6.71 -0.73
CA PHE A 147 2.58 8.08 -0.26
C PHE A 147 1.28 8.21 0.55
N ASN A 148 0.34 7.30 0.40
CA ASN A 148 -0.92 7.30 1.18
C ASN A 148 -0.90 6.27 2.32
N THR A 149 0.28 5.99 2.86
CA THR A 149 0.45 5.20 4.07
C THR A 149 0.00 6.00 5.29
N LEU A 150 -0.35 5.30 6.37
CA LEU A 150 -0.80 5.93 7.61
C LEU A 150 0.35 6.43 8.51
N ILE A 151 1.50 6.76 7.91
CA ILE A 151 2.69 7.27 8.64
C ILE A 151 2.73 8.78 8.78
N ASP A 152 1.85 9.48 8.06
CA ASP A 152 1.68 10.93 8.11
C ASP A 152 0.17 11.29 8.11
N PRO A 153 -0.22 12.55 8.28
CA PRO A 153 -1.62 12.95 8.36
C PRO A 153 -2.32 13.05 6.99
N MET A 154 -1.75 12.51 5.90
CA MET A 154 -2.31 12.68 4.56
C MET A 154 -3.72 12.06 4.44
N VAL A 155 -3.93 10.87 5.00
CA VAL A 155 -5.24 10.20 4.99
C VAL A 155 -6.26 10.98 5.83
N ALA A 156 -5.85 11.47 7.00
CA ALA A 156 -6.68 12.32 7.85
C ALA A 156 -7.12 13.61 7.13
N LYS A 157 -6.17 14.26 6.44
CA LYS A 157 -6.42 15.44 5.59
C LYS A 157 -7.40 15.12 4.47
N GLN A 158 -7.18 14.04 3.73
CA GLN A 158 -8.03 13.65 2.59
C GLN A 158 -9.48 13.38 3.04
N ILE A 159 -9.68 12.75 4.20
CA ILE A 159 -11.00 12.55 4.78
C ILE A 159 -11.65 13.90 5.12
N ALA A 160 -10.90 14.81 5.75
CA ALA A 160 -11.42 16.13 6.13
C ALA A 160 -11.73 17.04 4.93
N GLU A 161 -10.97 16.93 3.84
CA GLU A 161 -11.15 17.69 2.59
C GLU A 161 -12.04 16.95 1.56
N PHE A 162 -12.57 15.76 1.88
CA PHE A 162 -13.39 15.00 0.93
C PHE A 162 -14.65 15.80 0.55
N PRO A 163 -14.96 15.96 -0.76
CA PRO A 163 -15.96 16.94 -1.21
C PRO A 163 -17.39 16.55 -0.91
N TYR A 164 -17.65 15.30 -0.51
CA TYR A 164 -18.99 14.76 -0.24
C TYR A 164 -19.01 14.06 1.11
N ARG A 165 -20.22 13.76 1.60
CA ARG A 165 -20.36 12.86 2.74
C ARG A 165 -19.86 11.47 2.35
N ILE A 166 -18.96 10.90 3.14
CA ILE A 166 -18.44 9.56 2.93
C ILE A 166 -19.43 8.55 3.52
N ASP A 167 -19.92 7.62 2.68
CA ASP A 167 -20.82 6.53 3.10
C ASP A 167 -20.02 5.26 3.43
N ALA A 168 -18.87 5.07 2.80
CA ALA A 168 -17.97 3.95 3.05
C ALA A 168 -16.49 4.33 2.93
N MET A 169 -15.64 3.67 3.70
CA MET A 169 -14.19 3.83 3.66
C MET A 169 -13.53 2.47 3.51
N VAL A 170 -12.62 2.34 2.55
CA VAL A 170 -11.81 1.14 2.38
C VAL A 170 -10.35 1.55 2.49
N VAL A 171 -9.69 1.14 3.57
CA VAL A 171 -8.34 1.60 3.93
C VAL A 171 -7.39 0.41 4.00
N GLU A 172 -6.31 0.46 3.22
CA GLU A 172 -5.22 -0.49 3.40
C GLU A 172 -4.33 -0.07 4.57
N VAL A 173 -3.94 -1.05 5.37
CA VAL A 173 -3.06 -0.89 6.53
C VAL A 173 -1.89 -1.84 6.39
N SER A 174 -0.67 -1.29 6.39
CA SER A 174 0.54 -2.10 6.40
C SER A 174 0.75 -2.72 7.78
N GLU A 175 1.32 -3.92 7.80
CA GLU A 175 1.62 -4.66 9.03
C GLU A 175 2.61 -3.92 9.93
N VAL A 176 3.67 -3.39 9.33
CA VAL A 176 4.75 -2.64 9.98
C VAL A 176 5.12 -1.44 9.11
N GLN A 177 5.63 -0.39 9.72
CA GLN A 177 6.14 0.78 9.01
C GLN A 177 7.54 1.14 9.48
N GLY A 178 8.36 1.63 8.54
CA GLY A 178 9.65 2.26 8.82
C GLY A 178 9.56 3.76 8.56
N TRP A 179 10.14 4.54 9.47
CA TRP A 179 10.23 5.97 9.31
C TRP A 179 11.61 6.46 9.71
N MET A 180 12.38 6.95 8.73
CA MET A 180 13.76 7.44 8.92
C MET A 180 14.67 6.42 9.65
N ASP A 181 14.81 6.55 10.96
CA ASP A 181 15.72 5.80 11.83
C ASP A 181 14.99 4.85 12.78
N ARG A 182 13.68 4.63 12.57
CA ARG A 182 12.83 3.95 13.52
C ARG A 182 11.83 3.01 12.86
N ILE A 183 11.60 1.88 13.51
CA ILE A 183 10.59 0.89 13.13
C ILE A 183 9.35 1.12 13.99
N MET A 184 8.18 1.29 13.35
CA MET A 184 6.89 1.38 14.02
C MET A 184 6.26 -0.01 14.10
N LYS A 185 6.63 -0.77 15.14
CA LYS A 185 6.00 -2.06 15.46
C LYS A 185 4.58 -1.86 15.99
N ASN A 186 3.75 -2.90 15.86
CA ASN A 186 2.32 -2.88 16.17
C ASN A 186 1.53 -1.81 15.37
N HIS A 187 2.02 -1.43 14.19
CA HIS A 187 1.38 -0.43 13.34
C HIS A 187 -0.03 -0.89 12.92
N ALA A 188 -0.17 -2.15 12.49
CA ALA A 188 -1.47 -2.70 12.11
C ALA A 188 -2.48 -2.66 13.27
N GLN A 189 -2.04 -2.98 14.50
CA GLN A 189 -2.90 -2.89 15.68
C GLN A 189 -3.35 -1.46 15.97
N LEU A 190 -2.42 -0.51 15.98
CA LEU A 190 -2.71 0.89 16.26
C LEU A 190 -3.70 1.46 15.23
N MET A 191 -3.44 1.26 13.94
CA MET A 191 -4.26 1.84 12.88
C MET A 191 -5.62 1.15 12.76
N THR A 192 -5.72 -0.17 12.95
CA THR A 192 -7.01 -0.86 12.98
C THR A 192 -7.86 -0.40 14.18
N SER A 193 -7.27 -0.25 15.36
CA SER A 193 -7.97 0.30 16.54
C SER A 193 -8.45 1.74 16.29
N THR A 194 -7.66 2.52 15.57
CA THR A 194 -7.97 3.93 15.24
C THR A 194 -9.10 4.04 14.23
N LEU A 195 -9.05 3.25 13.17
CA LEU A 195 -10.07 3.19 12.12
C LEU A 195 -11.38 2.59 12.63
N ASN A 196 -11.30 1.70 13.63
CA ASN A 196 -12.45 0.97 14.21
C ASN A 196 -13.39 0.42 13.13
N PRO A 197 -12.89 -0.49 12.25
CA PRO A 197 -13.66 -0.96 11.10
C PRO A 197 -14.75 -1.96 11.49
N GLU A 198 -15.82 -2.00 10.71
CA GLU A 198 -16.86 -3.03 10.78
C GLU A 198 -16.36 -4.35 10.14
N ILE A 199 -15.46 -4.26 9.14
CA ILE A 199 -14.92 -5.42 8.42
C ILE A 199 -13.40 -5.34 8.36
N LEU A 200 -12.74 -6.44 8.73
CA LEU A 200 -11.29 -6.61 8.64
C LEU A 200 -10.93 -7.73 7.68
N VAL A 201 -10.09 -7.45 6.70
CA VAL A 201 -9.67 -8.39 5.65
C VAL A 201 -8.20 -8.71 5.76
N PHE A 202 -7.86 -9.99 5.74
CA PHE A 202 -6.48 -10.48 5.71
C PHE A 202 -6.18 -11.18 4.40
N THR A 203 -5.14 -10.71 3.69
CA THR A 203 -4.75 -11.27 2.39
C THR A 203 -3.82 -12.47 2.52
N ASN A 204 -2.63 -12.30 3.04
CA ASN A 204 -1.62 -13.35 3.25
C ASN A 204 -0.52 -12.86 4.18
N VAL A 205 0.34 -13.79 4.64
CA VAL A 205 1.57 -13.49 5.37
C VAL A 205 2.75 -14.04 4.59
N SER A 206 3.69 -13.18 4.26
CA SER A 206 5.00 -13.55 3.72
C SER A 206 6.09 -12.64 4.28
N LEU A 207 7.35 -12.98 4.00
CA LEU A 207 8.46 -12.15 4.42
C LEU A 207 8.58 -10.96 3.48
N ASP A 208 8.23 -9.79 3.97
CA ASP A 208 8.45 -8.49 3.33
C ASP A 208 9.04 -7.51 4.36
N HIS A 209 9.32 -6.29 3.92
CA HIS A 209 9.93 -5.26 4.80
C HIS A 209 11.19 -5.75 5.54
N ILE A 210 12.07 -6.49 4.82
CA ILE A 210 13.31 -7.02 5.38
C ILE A 210 14.15 -5.89 5.96
N GLY A 211 14.58 -6.06 7.21
CA GLY A 211 15.19 -5.00 8.01
C GLY A 211 14.20 -4.31 8.96
N LEU A 212 12.87 -4.39 8.70
CA LEU A 212 11.83 -4.01 9.66
C LEU A 212 11.31 -5.25 10.41
N VAL A 213 11.18 -6.37 9.70
CA VAL A 213 10.90 -7.70 10.25
C VAL A 213 11.97 -8.69 9.76
N ASN A 214 12.34 -9.65 10.59
CA ASN A 214 13.47 -10.56 10.34
C ASN A 214 13.03 -12.00 10.11
N SER A 215 11.77 -12.31 10.37
CA SER A 215 11.21 -13.65 10.18
C SER A 215 9.74 -13.60 9.79
N ILE A 216 9.25 -14.71 9.24
CA ILE A 216 7.85 -14.86 8.90
C ILE A 216 6.96 -14.85 10.17
N GLU A 217 7.50 -15.27 11.30
CA GLU A 217 6.83 -15.22 12.60
C GLU A 217 6.64 -13.76 13.07
N GLU A 218 7.67 -12.92 12.92
CA GLU A 218 7.54 -11.48 13.19
C GLU A 218 6.50 -10.84 12.26
N SER A 219 6.54 -11.13 10.95
CA SER A 219 5.54 -10.65 10.00
C SER A 219 4.13 -11.09 10.40
N PHE A 220 3.96 -12.35 10.78
CA PHE A 220 2.67 -12.88 11.26
C PHE A 220 2.18 -12.13 12.50
N ASN A 221 3.05 -11.89 13.48
CA ASN A 221 2.67 -11.19 14.72
C ASN A 221 2.26 -9.73 14.44
N GLU A 222 2.92 -9.04 13.53
CA GLU A 222 2.54 -7.69 13.13
C GLU A 222 1.18 -7.68 12.40
N VAL A 223 0.95 -8.62 11.45
CA VAL A 223 -0.35 -8.78 10.78
C VAL A 223 -1.45 -9.14 11.78
N LEU A 224 -1.19 -10.09 12.70
CA LEU A 224 -2.11 -10.48 13.77
C LEU A 224 -2.46 -9.32 14.69
N GLY A 225 -1.58 -8.31 14.78
CA GLY A 225 -1.84 -7.08 15.51
C GLY A 225 -3.14 -6.39 15.08
N ALA A 226 -3.48 -6.42 13.80
CA ALA A 226 -4.74 -5.85 13.32
C ALA A 226 -5.97 -6.53 13.96
N LEU A 227 -5.93 -7.85 14.13
CA LEU A 227 -7.02 -8.58 14.81
C LEU A 227 -7.14 -8.18 16.29
N LYS A 228 -6.02 -7.94 16.97
CA LYS A 228 -6.03 -7.47 18.38
C LYS A 228 -6.66 -6.07 18.51
N GLY A 229 -6.57 -5.25 17.47
CA GLY A 229 -7.18 -3.92 17.42
C GLY A 229 -8.65 -3.91 16.95
N PHE A 230 -9.17 -5.05 16.50
CA PHE A 230 -10.48 -5.18 15.86
C PHE A 230 -11.63 -5.35 16.88
N LYS A 231 -12.75 -4.68 16.61
CA LYS A 231 -14.00 -4.73 17.41
C LYS A 231 -15.27 -4.78 16.56
N GLY A 232 -15.12 -4.99 15.26
CA GLY A 232 -16.22 -4.96 14.29
C GLY A 232 -16.95 -6.30 14.16
N ASP A 233 -17.70 -6.43 13.06
CA ASP A 233 -18.68 -7.50 12.86
C ASP A 233 -18.16 -8.67 12.03
N TYR A 234 -17.22 -8.43 11.07
CA TYR A 234 -16.77 -9.46 10.13
C TYR A 234 -15.26 -9.48 9.98
N VAL A 235 -14.70 -10.70 9.94
CA VAL A 235 -13.29 -10.94 9.61
C VAL A 235 -13.20 -11.85 8.39
N ILE A 236 -12.58 -11.36 7.31
CA ILE A 236 -12.45 -12.06 6.03
C ILE A 236 -11.03 -12.65 5.95
N LEU A 237 -10.91 -13.98 5.95
CA LEU A 237 -9.65 -14.70 6.08
C LEU A 237 -9.34 -15.57 4.87
N ASN A 238 -8.08 -15.50 4.41
CA ASN A 238 -7.58 -16.38 3.35
C ASN A 238 -7.36 -17.81 3.87
N TYR A 239 -8.21 -18.73 3.42
CA TYR A 239 -8.15 -20.15 3.81
C TYR A 239 -6.91 -20.86 3.27
N ASN A 240 -6.37 -20.40 2.13
CA ASN A 240 -5.19 -21.01 1.50
C ASN A 240 -3.85 -20.58 2.12
N ASP A 241 -3.85 -19.53 2.94
CA ASP A 241 -2.69 -19.16 3.75
C ASP A 241 -2.81 -19.82 5.13
N PRO A 242 -1.91 -20.77 5.49
CA PRO A 242 -2.01 -21.49 6.76
C PRO A 242 -1.95 -20.58 8.01
N LEU A 243 -1.18 -19.48 7.92
CA LEU A 243 -1.03 -18.53 9.02
C LEU A 243 -2.31 -17.70 9.17
N ILE A 244 -2.85 -17.18 8.07
CA ILE A 244 -4.12 -16.45 8.11
C ILE A 244 -5.26 -17.37 8.53
N ARG A 245 -5.31 -18.59 8.01
CA ARG A 245 -6.34 -19.57 8.41
C ARG A 245 -6.33 -19.84 9.92
N SER A 246 -5.15 -19.95 10.52
CA SER A 246 -5.03 -20.17 11.97
C SER A 246 -5.56 -19.00 12.82
N MET A 247 -5.68 -17.79 12.25
CA MET A 247 -6.28 -16.66 12.96
C MET A 247 -7.79 -16.86 13.23
N GLY A 248 -8.46 -17.75 12.50
CA GLY A 248 -9.89 -18.01 12.67
C GLY A 248 -10.27 -18.34 14.10
N ASP A 249 -9.43 -19.11 14.81
CA ASP A 249 -9.65 -19.48 16.22
C ASP A 249 -9.39 -18.31 17.20
N LEU A 250 -8.79 -17.22 16.72
CA LEU A 250 -8.44 -16.05 17.51
C LEU A 250 -9.42 -14.88 17.30
N VAL A 251 -10.36 -15.01 16.35
CA VAL A 251 -11.37 -13.99 16.08
C VAL A 251 -12.32 -13.89 17.29
N PRO A 252 -12.62 -12.65 17.76
CA PRO A 252 -13.59 -12.48 18.85
C PRO A 252 -14.94 -13.12 18.51
N SER A 253 -15.57 -13.77 19.49
CA SER A 253 -16.86 -14.44 19.30
C SER A 253 -18.02 -13.50 18.92
N SER A 254 -17.81 -12.21 19.02
CA SER A 254 -18.75 -11.16 18.56
C SER A 254 -18.71 -10.95 17.04
N ALA A 255 -17.67 -11.42 16.35
CA ALA A 255 -17.48 -11.24 14.93
C ALA A 255 -17.67 -12.55 14.15
N GLU A 256 -18.23 -12.44 12.95
CA GLU A 256 -18.40 -13.55 12.02
C GLU A 256 -17.13 -13.72 11.17
N VAL A 257 -16.67 -14.96 11.01
CA VAL A 257 -15.55 -15.32 10.16
C VAL A 257 -16.04 -15.75 8.79
N VAL A 258 -15.55 -15.11 7.75
CA VAL A 258 -15.75 -15.52 6.35
C VAL A 258 -14.42 -15.99 5.78
N PHE A 259 -14.30 -17.27 5.50
CA PHE A 259 -13.15 -17.83 4.82
C PHE A 259 -13.32 -17.74 3.30
N TYR A 260 -12.26 -17.35 2.59
CA TYR A 260 -12.18 -17.40 1.15
C TYR A 260 -10.96 -18.18 0.67
N GLY A 261 -11.07 -18.80 -0.51
CA GLY A 261 -10.02 -19.62 -1.11
C GLY A 261 -10.44 -21.07 -1.26
N TYR A 262 -9.66 -21.85 -2.00
CA TYR A 262 -9.97 -23.23 -2.30
C TYR A 262 -10.19 -24.06 -1.04
N GLY A 263 -11.30 -24.77 -0.97
CA GLY A 263 -11.73 -25.59 0.16
C GLY A 263 -12.48 -24.82 1.26
N SER A 264 -12.86 -23.57 1.02
CA SER A 264 -13.75 -22.79 1.89
C SER A 264 -15.14 -22.60 1.27
N GLU A 265 -16.04 -21.91 1.99
CA GLU A 265 -17.39 -21.62 1.47
C GLU A 265 -17.39 -20.66 0.28
N LEU A 266 -16.39 -19.78 0.18
CA LEU A 266 -16.19 -18.83 -0.91
C LEU A 266 -14.91 -19.22 -1.64
N GLU A 267 -15.02 -19.92 -2.76
CA GLU A 267 -13.87 -20.50 -3.44
C GLU A 267 -13.92 -20.30 -4.97
N PHE A 268 -12.75 -20.48 -5.59
CA PHE A 268 -12.63 -20.54 -7.05
C PHE A 268 -12.43 -21.98 -7.46
N LEU A 269 -13.31 -22.47 -8.32
CA LEU A 269 -13.23 -23.76 -9.00
C LEU A 269 -12.88 -23.55 -10.48
N ASP A 270 -12.81 -24.63 -11.26
CA ASP A 270 -12.31 -24.59 -12.64
C ASP A 270 -13.03 -23.59 -13.56
N ASP A 271 -14.31 -23.37 -13.32
CA ASP A 271 -15.21 -22.59 -14.16
C ASP A 271 -15.70 -21.26 -13.52
N GLY A 272 -15.31 -20.95 -12.27
CA GLY A 272 -15.69 -19.67 -11.67
C GLY A 272 -15.58 -19.57 -10.14
N ILE A 273 -16.13 -18.50 -9.61
CA ILE A 273 -16.23 -18.22 -8.17
C ILE A 273 -17.55 -18.75 -7.64
N TYR A 274 -17.47 -19.54 -6.59
CA TYR A 274 -18.61 -20.18 -5.92
C TYR A 274 -18.73 -19.70 -4.48
N HIS A 275 -19.95 -19.56 -4.00
CA HIS A 275 -20.26 -19.43 -2.57
C HIS A 275 -21.27 -20.49 -2.17
N LYS A 276 -20.89 -21.34 -1.21
CA LYS A 276 -21.71 -22.46 -0.70
C LYS A 276 -22.26 -23.33 -1.85
N GLY A 277 -21.41 -23.62 -2.82
CA GLY A 277 -21.75 -24.44 -4.00
C GLY A 277 -22.59 -23.73 -5.07
N ARG A 278 -22.94 -22.45 -4.92
CA ARG A 278 -23.65 -21.66 -5.94
C ARG A 278 -22.64 -20.80 -6.71
N LEU A 279 -22.66 -20.89 -8.05
CA LEU A 279 -21.85 -20.04 -8.92
C LEU A 279 -22.26 -18.55 -8.76
N ILE A 280 -21.26 -17.71 -8.47
CA ILE A 280 -21.42 -16.26 -8.36
C ILE A 280 -20.92 -15.56 -9.63
N LEU A 281 -19.69 -15.90 -10.07
CA LEU A 281 -19.05 -15.34 -11.26
C LEU A 281 -18.42 -16.48 -12.05
N SER A 282 -18.69 -16.53 -13.36
CA SER A 282 -17.99 -17.46 -14.24
C SER A 282 -16.55 -16.99 -14.47
N LYS A 283 -15.66 -17.91 -14.82
CA LYS A 283 -14.26 -17.61 -15.14
C LYS A 283 -14.12 -16.60 -16.30
N ASP A 284 -15.08 -16.60 -17.23
CA ASP A 284 -15.05 -15.70 -18.38
C ASP A 284 -15.49 -14.28 -18.03
N GLU A 285 -16.20 -14.10 -16.91
CA GLU A 285 -16.54 -12.79 -16.37
C GLU A 285 -15.38 -12.15 -15.61
N LEU A 286 -14.30 -12.90 -15.29
CA LEU A 286 -13.15 -12.37 -14.60
C LEU A 286 -12.21 -11.64 -15.58
N PRO A 287 -11.87 -10.36 -15.32
CA PRO A 287 -10.99 -9.58 -16.19
C PRO A 287 -9.53 -10.08 -16.17
N PHE A 288 -9.14 -10.74 -15.07
CA PHE A 288 -7.81 -11.32 -14.87
C PHE A 288 -7.94 -12.71 -14.28
N LYS A 289 -7.16 -13.66 -14.81
CA LYS A 289 -7.26 -15.09 -14.44
C LYS A 289 -6.03 -15.59 -13.66
N SER A 290 -5.14 -14.67 -13.25
CA SER A 290 -3.97 -15.05 -12.45
C SER A 290 -4.37 -15.45 -11.02
N PRO A 291 -3.71 -16.44 -10.41
CA PRO A 291 -4.10 -16.96 -9.11
C PRO A 291 -4.18 -15.90 -8.00
N HIS A 292 -3.23 -14.97 -7.97
CA HIS A 292 -3.23 -13.89 -6.97
C HIS A 292 -4.39 -12.91 -7.17
N PHE A 293 -4.76 -12.62 -8.43
CA PHE A 293 -5.90 -11.76 -8.73
C PHE A 293 -7.21 -12.43 -8.32
N ILE A 294 -7.35 -13.73 -8.57
CA ILE A 294 -8.49 -14.52 -8.12
C ILE A 294 -8.61 -14.47 -6.59
N GLN A 295 -7.51 -14.61 -5.85
CA GLN A 295 -7.52 -14.51 -4.38
C GLN A 295 -7.97 -13.12 -3.92
N ASN A 296 -7.46 -12.05 -4.54
CA ASN A 296 -7.89 -10.69 -4.22
C ASN A 296 -9.37 -10.46 -4.55
N THR A 297 -9.86 -11.05 -5.65
CA THR A 297 -11.29 -11.00 -6.03
C THR A 297 -12.16 -11.73 -5.01
N LEU A 298 -11.75 -12.92 -4.57
CA LEU A 298 -12.46 -13.66 -3.53
C LEU A 298 -12.57 -12.85 -2.23
N ALA A 299 -11.48 -12.23 -1.80
CA ALA A 299 -11.50 -11.38 -0.61
C ALA A 299 -12.49 -10.21 -0.76
N ALA A 300 -12.48 -9.53 -1.92
CA ALA A 300 -13.39 -8.43 -2.18
C ALA A 300 -14.87 -8.86 -2.27
N VAL A 301 -15.14 -10.01 -2.91
CA VAL A 301 -16.47 -10.62 -2.94
C VAL A 301 -16.93 -10.99 -1.53
N GLY A 302 -16.04 -11.53 -0.69
CA GLY A 302 -16.35 -11.83 0.71
C GLY A 302 -16.84 -10.59 1.49
N VAL A 303 -16.16 -9.44 1.32
CA VAL A 303 -16.60 -8.16 1.90
C VAL A 303 -17.97 -7.75 1.35
N ALA A 304 -18.16 -7.81 0.04
CA ALA A 304 -19.40 -7.41 -0.59
C ALA A 304 -20.59 -8.27 -0.11
N MET A 305 -20.36 -9.55 0.12
CA MET A 305 -21.36 -10.46 0.68
C MET A 305 -21.67 -10.15 2.15
N ALA A 306 -20.64 -9.86 2.98
CA ALA A 306 -20.84 -9.44 4.36
C ALA A 306 -21.71 -8.18 4.43
N LEU A 307 -21.52 -7.25 3.50
CA LEU A 307 -22.33 -6.03 3.36
C LEU A 307 -23.68 -6.26 2.64
N LYS A 308 -23.99 -7.49 2.25
CA LYS A 308 -25.23 -7.89 1.55
C LYS A 308 -25.48 -7.13 0.25
N ILE A 309 -24.39 -6.82 -0.47
CA ILE A 309 -24.48 -6.20 -1.79
C ILE A 309 -25.08 -7.21 -2.79
N ASP A 310 -25.96 -6.72 -3.66
CA ASP A 310 -26.61 -7.54 -4.68
C ASP A 310 -25.59 -8.21 -5.59
N LEU A 311 -25.85 -9.49 -5.93
CA LEU A 311 -24.94 -10.31 -6.76
C LEU A 311 -24.74 -9.74 -8.17
N ASP A 312 -25.75 -9.11 -8.76
CA ASP A 312 -25.61 -8.52 -10.10
C ASP A 312 -24.70 -7.27 -10.05
N ILE A 313 -24.73 -6.52 -8.96
CA ILE A 313 -23.81 -5.41 -8.72
C ILE A 313 -22.37 -5.94 -8.56
N ILE A 314 -22.19 -7.00 -7.75
CA ILE A 314 -20.87 -7.62 -7.56
C ILE A 314 -20.31 -8.09 -8.91
N LYS A 315 -21.13 -8.81 -9.68
CA LYS A 315 -20.75 -9.28 -11.04
C LYS A 315 -20.32 -8.14 -11.93
N LYS A 316 -21.14 -7.10 -12.03
CA LYS A 316 -20.86 -5.93 -12.86
C LYS A 316 -19.57 -5.24 -12.46
N ALA A 317 -19.37 -5.00 -11.17
CA ALA A 317 -18.17 -4.35 -10.65
C ALA A 317 -16.91 -5.17 -10.91
N VAL A 318 -16.93 -6.46 -10.64
CA VAL A 318 -15.77 -7.35 -10.87
C VAL A 318 -15.46 -7.49 -12.35
N SER A 319 -16.47 -7.73 -13.20
CA SER A 319 -16.25 -7.94 -14.65
C SER A 319 -15.73 -6.67 -15.35
N SER A 320 -16.09 -5.50 -14.88
CA SER A 320 -15.62 -4.20 -15.40
C SER A 320 -14.38 -3.65 -14.70
N TYR A 321 -13.82 -4.39 -13.72
CA TYR A 321 -12.69 -3.93 -12.94
C TYR A 321 -11.46 -3.66 -13.80
N LYS A 322 -10.84 -2.51 -13.57
CA LYS A 322 -9.56 -2.13 -14.17
C LYS A 322 -8.50 -2.11 -13.08
N ALA A 323 -7.40 -2.82 -13.33
CA ALA A 323 -6.27 -2.84 -12.42
C ALA A 323 -5.75 -1.42 -12.16
N LEU A 324 -5.31 -1.17 -10.94
CA LEU A 324 -4.53 0.02 -10.61
C LEU A 324 -3.26 0.06 -11.47
N ASN A 325 -2.80 1.26 -11.79
CA ASN A 325 -1.48 1.42 -12.39
C ASN A 325 -0.45 0.67 -11.54
N ARG A 326 0.51 0.00 -12.19
CA ARG A 326 1.56 -0.75 -11.52
C ARG A 326 1.08 -1.88 -10.59
N ARG A 327 -0.12 -2.41 -10.81
CA ARG A 327 -0.64 -3.60 -10.14
C ARG A 327 -1.07 -4.62 -11.18
N PHE A 328 -0.06 -5.21 -11.88
CA PHE A 328 -0.27 -6.12 -13.00
C PHE A 328 -1.11 -5.48 -14.12
N SER A 329 -0.82 -4.19 -14.37
CA SER A 329 -1.60 -3.40 -15.33
C SER A 329 -1.05 -3.60 -16.74
N VAL A 330 -1.95 -3.83 -17.70
CA VAL A 330 -1.60 -3.89 -19.11
C VAL A 330 -1.47 -2.46 -19.63
N LEU A 331 -0.27 -2.12 -20.09
CA LEU A 331 0.03 -0.82 -20.69
C LEU A 331 -0.19 -0.82 -22.20
N TYR A 332 0.15 -1.92 -22.88
CA TYR A 332 0.01 -2.12 -24.32
C TYR A 332 -0.31 -3.59 -24.61
N GLU A 333 -1.06 -3.83 -25.69
CA GLU A 333 -1.52 -5.17 -26.06
C GLU A 333 -0.63 -5.87 -27.12
N SER A 334 0.15 -5.10 -27.87
CA SER A 334 1.01 -5.67 -28.94
C SER A 334 2.29 -4.82 -29.12
N PRO A 335 3.46 -5.32 -28.67
CA PRO A 335 3.63 -6.47 -27.77
C PRO A 335 2.86 -6.26 -26.46
N LEU A 336 2.51 -7.35 -25.79
CA LEU A 336 1.86 -7.27 -24.48
C LEU A 336 2.84 -6.69 -23.46
N ILE A 337 2.57 -5.50 -22.94
CA ILE A 337 3.40 -4.85 -21.91
C ILE A 337 2.64 -4.78 -20.60
N ILE A 338 3.14 -5.46 -19.59
CA ILE A 338 2.57 -5.53 -18.24
C ILE A 338 3.50 -4.80 -17.27
N ASP A 339 2.94 -3.96 -16.41
CA ASP A 339 3.66 -3.23 -15.36
C ASP A 339 3.14 -3.62 -13.98
N ASP A 340 4.09 -4.02 -13.10
CA ASP A 340 3.78 -4.44 -11.74
C ASP A 340 4.79 -3.91 -10.72
N PHE A 341 4.30 -3.51 -9.57
CA PHE A 341 5.12 -3.00 -8.46
C PHE A 341 5.89 -4.09 -7.70
N ALA A 342 5.88 -5.32 -8.17
CA ALA A 342 6.53 -6.46 -7.52
C ALA A 342 7.99 -6.14 -7.13
N HIS A 343 8.29 -6.21 -5.84
CA HIS A 343 9.55 -5.79 -5.25
C HIS A 343 9.99 -6.64 -4.04
N ASN A 344 9.25 -7.71 -3.77
CA ASN A 344 9.58 -8.73 -2.78
C ASN A 344 9.53 -10.13 -3.43
N PRO A 345 10.11 -11.16 -2.82
CA PRO A 345 10.25 -12.48 -3.43
C PRO A 345 8.94 -13.10 -3.91
N ASP A 346 7.88 -12.99 -3.12
CA ASP A 346 6.58 -13.57 -3.45
C ASP A 346 5.87 -12.79 -4.56
N GLY A 347 5.87 -11.45 -4.48
CA GLY A 347 5.36 -10.60 -5.56
C GLY A 347 6.05 -10.89 -6.88
N ILE A 348 7.39 -10.93 -6.90
CA ILE A 348 8.21 -11.26 -8.07
C ILE A 348 7.84 -12.62 -8.64
N ARG A 349 7.77 -13.65 -7.79
CA ARG A 349 7.42 -15.02 -8.21
C ARG A 349 6.04 -15.09 -8.85
N PHE A 350 5.04 -14.49 -8.20
CA PHE A 350 3.66 -14.50 -8.70
C PHE A 350 3.52 -13.74 -10.00
N THR A 351 4.12 -12.57 -10.11
CA THR A 351 4.06 -11.71 -11.28
C THR A 351 4.73 -12.34 -12.49
N ILE A 352 5.94 -12.89 -12.34
CA ILE A 352 6.65 -13.59 -13.41
C ILE A 352 5.84 -14.81 -13.89
N LYS A 353 5.34 -15.63 -12.97
CA LYS A 353 4.54 -16.81 -13.32
C LYS A 353 3.27 -16.43 -14.09
N SER A 354 2.60 -15.36 -13.67
CA SER A 354 1.37 -14.89 -14.31
C SER A 354 1.64 -14.34 -15.71
N ALA A 355 2.69 -13.55 -15.88
CA ALA A 355 3.08 -13.02 -17.19
C ALA A 355 3.53 -14.14 -18.15
N ALA A 356 4.28 -15.12 -17.66
CA ALA A 356 4.69 -16.28 -18.46
C ALA A 356 3.49 -17.13 -18.95
N GLN A 357 2.42 -17.22 -18.16
CA GLN A 357 1.19 -17.91 -18.58
C GLN A 357 0.41 -17.15 -19.66
N MET A 358 0.58 -15.85 -19.75
CA MET A 358 -0.04 -14.99 -20.77
C MET A 358 0.79 -14.88 -22.04
N ALA A 359 2.10 -15.18 -21.95
CA ALA A 359 3.02 -15.03 -23.06
C ALA A 359 2.73 -16.06 -24.15
N SER A 360 2.55 -15.58 -25.38
CA SER A 360 2.48 -16.43 -26.58
C SER A 360 3.84 -16.64 -27.26
N GLY A 361 4.72 -15.65 -27.12
CA GLY A 361 6.11 -15.66 -27.56
C GLY A 361 7.11 -15.71 -26.40
N ASP A 362 8.22 -15.02 -26.52
CA ASP A 362 9.26 -14.94 -25.49
C ASP A 362 8.84 -13.94 -24.38
N LEU A 363 9.33 -14.18 -23.16
CA LEU A 363 9.13 -13.26 -22.03
C LEU A 363 10.35 -12.32 -21.91
N TYR A 364 10.15 -11.03 -22.11
CA TYR A 364 11.13 -10.00 -21.76
C TYR A 364 10.83 -9.49 -20.35
N LEU A 365 11.75 -9.73 -19.40
CA LEU A 365 11.63 -9.22 -18.04
C LEU A 365 12.57 -8.04 -17.83
N VAL A 366 12.02 -6.88 -17.52
CA VAL A 366 12.78 -5.70 -17.09
C VAL A 366 12.58 -5.52 -15.58
N SER A 367 13.67 -5.61 -14.83
CA SER A 367 13.64 -5.45 -13.37
C SER A 367 14.47 -4.25 -12.91
N ALA A 368 13.85 -3.32 -12.20
CA ALA A 368 14.58 -2.27 -11.51
C ALA A 368 15.06 -2.76 -10.14
N ILE A 369 16.37 -2.54 -9.86
CA ILE A 369 16.97 -2.82 -8.55
C ILE A 369 16.32 -1.90 -7.50
N ARG A 370 16.01 -2.44 -6.34
CA ARG A 370 15.39 -1.67 -5.24
C ARG A 370 16.46 -0.87 -4.49
N GLY A 371 16.56 0.43 -4.77
CA GLY A 371 17.61 1.29 -4.22
C GLY A 371 17.38 1.68 -2.75
N SER A 372 18.46 1.84 -2.02
CA SER A 372 18.53 2.29 -0.62
C SER A 372 17.70 1.44 0.36
N ARG A 373 17.56 0.14 0.07
CA ARG A 373 16.87 -0.85 0.93
C ARG A 373 17.83 -1.93 1.45
N GLY A 374 19.10 -1.89 1.01
CA GLY A 374 20.16 -2.74 1.50
C GLY A 374 20.43 -4.00 0.68
N VAL A 375 21.55 -4.63 1.01
CA VAL A 375 22.07 -5.83 0.34
C VAL A 375 21.13 -7.03 0.50
N PRO A 376 20.57 -7.36 1.68
CA PRO A 376 19.78 -8.58 1.87
C PRO A 376 18.54 -8.65 0.97
N ILE A 377 17.77 -7.56 0.87
CA ILE A 377 16.53 -7.55 0.06
C ILE A 377 16.88 -7.71 -1.43
N ASN A 378 17.96 -7.09 -1.89
CA ASN A 378 18.38 -7.16 -3.28
C ASN A 378 18.90 -8.55 -3.64
N GLN A 379 19.60 -9.24 -2.72
CA GLN A 379 20.01 -10.61 -2.91
C GLN A 379 18.81 -11.55 -3.08
N ILE A 380 17.85 -11.53 -2.15
CA ILE A 380 16.70 -12.45 -2.20
C ILE A 380 15.77 -12.15 -3.37
N ASN A 381 15.65 -10.88 -3.81
CA ASN A 381 14.90 -10.52 -5.00
C ASN A 381 15.54 -11.09 -6.27
N ALA A 382 16.87 -10.99 -6.39
CA ALA A 382 17.60 -11.61 -7.49
C ALA A 382 17.47 -13.14 -7.49
N GLU A 383 17.52 -13.79 -6.30
CA GLU A 383 17.24 -15.22 -6.16
C GLU A 383 15.81 -15.59 -6.60
N ALA A 384 14.82 -14.76 -6.23
CA ALA A 384 13.44 -14.97 -6.61
C ALA A 384 13.24 -14.88 -8.13
N ILE A 385 13.88 -13.90 -8.79
CA ILE A 385 13.89 -13.79 -10.26
C ILE A 385 14.51 -15.06 -10.86
N ALA A 386 15.69 -15.46 -10.39
CA ALA A 386 16.41 -16.61 -10.92
C ALA A 386 15.58 -17.91 -10.81
N LYS A 387 14.99 -18.14 -9.65
CA LYS A 387 14.12 -19.31 -9.43
C LYS A 387 12.85 -19.27 -10.29
N SER A 388 12.29 -18.09 -10.50
CA SER A 388 11.02 -17.93 -11.23
C SER A 388 11.18 -18.06 -12.75
N LEU A 389 12.33 -17.69 -13.29
CA LEU A 389 12.62 -17.78 -14.73
C LEU A 389 13.09 -19.17 -15.17
N LYS A 390 13.36 -20.07 -14.22
CA LYS A 390 13.82 -21.42 -14.55
C LYS A 390 12.79 -22.19 -15.40
N GLY A 391 13.22 -22.61 -16.60
CA GLY A 391 12.37 -23.32 -17.56
C GLY A 391 11.45 -22.41 -18.40
N ILE A 392 11.54 -21.10 -18.25
CA ILE A 392 10.83 -20.12 -19.08
C ILE A 392 11.82 -19.57 -20.12
N LYS A 393 11.41 -19.51 -21.39
CA LYS A 393 12.18 -18.83 -22.44
C LYS A 393 12.07 -17.32 -22.22
N HIS A 394 13.20 -16.68 -21.90
CA HIS A 394 13.19 -15.30 -21.46
C HIS A 394 14.41 -14.49 -21.91
N HIS A 395 14.24 -13.18 -21.88
CA HIS A 395 15.30 -12.16 -21.98
C HIS A 395 15.25 -11.30 -20.72
N LEU A 396 16.34 -11.25 -19.96
CA LEU A 396 16.41 -10.53 -18.70
C LEU A 396 17.18 -9.22 -18.86
N VAL A 397 16.54 -8.12 -18.48
CA VAL A 397 17.14 -6.79 -18.46
C VAL A 397 17.04 -6.22 -17.05
N ILE A 398 18.14 -5.68 -16.54
CA ILE A 398 18.23 -5.09 -15.21
C ILE A 398 18.58 -3.62 -15.35
N THR A 399 17.96 -2.77 -14.51
CA THR A 399 18.26 -1.34 -14.48
C THR A 399 18.41 -0.80 -13.06
N SER A 400 19.25 0.23 -12.92
CA SER A 400 19.37 1.06 -11.72
C SER A 400 18.43 2.28 -11.75
N SER A 401 17.89 2.63 -12.92
CA SER A 401 16.99 3.77 -13.14
C SER A 401 17.54 5.08 -12.57
N VAL A 402 18.83 5.33 -12.74
CA VAL A 402 19.55 6.42 -12.03
C VAL A 402 18.99 7.80 -12.33
N GLU A 403 18.42 8.00 -13.52
CA GLU A 403 17.87 9.28 -14.00
C GLU A 403 16.44 9.53 -13.47
N MET A 404 15.78 8.49 -12.90
CA MET A 404 14.37 8.55 -12.52
C MET A 404 14.12 8.54 -11.02
N VAL A 405 15.13 8.18 -10.22
CA VAL A 405 14.98 8.03 -8.76
C VAL A 405 15.63 9.20 -8.00
N ASP A 406 15.03 9.58 -6.89
CA ASP A 406 15.60 10.53 -5.94
C ASP A 406 16.72 9.89 -5.07
N GLN A 407 17.34 10.69 -4.21
CA GLN A 407 18.41 10.22 -3.34
C GLN A 407 17.97 9.13 -2.35
N ALA A 408 16.70 9.15 -1.93
CA ALA A 408 16.16 8.16 -0.98
C ALA A 408 15.93 6.78 -1.62
N ASN A 409 15.87 6.72 -2.95
CA ASN A 409 15.61 5.51 -3.73
C ASN A 409 16.76 5.15 -4.68
N LYS A 410 17.90 5.82 -4.54
CA LYS A 410 19.08 5.58 -5.39
C LYS A 410 19.72 4.25 -5.08
N VAL A 411 19.99 3.46 -6.12
CA VAL A 411 20.69 2.18 -6.00
C VAL A 411 22.14 2.40 -5.55
N GLN A 412 22.52 1.75 -4.46
CA GLN A 412 23.89 1.81 -3.96
C GLN A 412 24.79 0.80 -4.69
N PRO A 413 26.11 1.06 -4.83
CA PRO A 413 27.03 0.14 -5.50
C PRO A 413 27.01 -1.30 -4.93
N SER A 414 26.85 -1.43 -3.61
CA SER A 414 26.75 -2.72 -2.94
C SER A 414 25.46 -3.48 -3.27
N GLU A 415 24.34 -2.75 -3.47
CA GLU A 415 23.05 -3.32 -3.85
C GLU A 415 23.09 -3.83 -5.29
N LYS A 416 23.63 -3.02 -6.21
CA LYS A 416 23.86 -3.42 -7.60
C LYS A 416 24.75 -4.66 -7.66
N LYS A 417 25.90 -4.64 -6.96
CA LYS A 417 26.86 -5.74 -6.93
C LYS A 417 26.21 -7.05 -6.48
N ILE A 418 25.54 -7.07 -5.33
CA ILE A 418 24.94 -8.30 -4.81
C ILE A 418 23.84 -8.83 -5.73
N PHE A 419 23.04 -7.93 -6.33
CA PHE A 419 21.98 -8.32 -7.25
C PHE A 419 22.55 -9.03 -8.48
N THR A 420 23.53 -8.43 -9.14
CA THR A 420 24.16 -8.99 -10.34
C THR A 420 24.95 -10.27 -10.05
N GLU A 421 25.77 -10.29 -8.98
CA GLU A 421 26.49 -11.51 -8.57
C GLU A 421 25.53 -12.66 -8.24
N THR A 422 24.36 -12.37 -7.70
CA THR A 422 23.35 -13.39 -7.40
C THR A 422 22.74 -13.98 -8.68
N LEU A 423 22.48 -13.15 -9.69
CA LEU A 423 22.02 -13.64 -11.00
C LEU A 423 23.08 -14.52 -11.68
N GLU A 424 24.34 -14.07 -11.67
CA GLU A 424 25.48 -14.81 -12.22
C GLU A 424 25.70 -16.17 -11.53
N LYS A 425 25.60 -16.22 -10.20
CA LYS A 425 25.68 -17.49 -9.42
C LYS A 425 24.55 -18.47 -9.74
N ASN A 426 23.44 -17.99 -10.30
CA ASN A 426 22.33 -18.83 -10.74
C ASN A 426 22.32 -19.05 -12.26
N ASP A 427 23.45 -18.81 -12.94
CA ASP A 427 23.66 -19.02 -14.38
C ASP A 427 22.64 -18.26 -15.25
N LEU A 428 22.17 -17.09 -14.80
CA LEU A 428 21.28 -16.24 -15.58
C LEU A 428 22.05 -15.22 -16.40
N ASN A 429 21.83 -15.22 -17.69
CA ASN A 429 22.27 -14.15 -18.58
C ASN A 429 21.34 -12.96 -18.47
N TYR A 430 21.91 -11.77 -18.36
CA TYR A 430 21.16 -10.52 -18.32
C TYR A 430 21.89 -9.41 -19.08
N ILE A 431 21.15 -8.38 -19.46
CA ILE A 431 21.70 -7.13 -19.97
C ILE A 431 21.45 -6.06 -18.89
N PHE A 432 22.46 -5.24 -18.62
CA PHE A 432 22.36 -4.19 -17.61
C PHE A 432 22.39 -2.80 -18.25
N TYR A 433 21.45 -1.95 -17.84
CA TYR A 433 21.43 -0.53 -18.17
C TYR A 433 21.38 0.31 -16.88
N GLU A 434 22.14 1.41 -16.86
CA GLU A 434 22.04 2.37 -15.74
C GLU A 434 20.72 3.13 -15.80
N GLU A 435 20.26 3.48 -16.99
CA GLU A 435 19.07 4.28 -17.23
C GLU A 435 17.86 3.41 -17.61
N LEU A 436 16.70 3.78 -17.09
CA LEU A 436 15.42 3.12 -17.40
C LEU A 436 15.05 3.30 -18.88
N PHE A 437 15.32 4.50 -19.42
CA PHE A 437 15.04 4.79 -20.82
C PHE A 437 15.71 3.81 -21.77
N ASP A 438 17.02 3.55 -21.58
CA ASP A 438 17.78 2.65 -22.44
C ASP A 438 17.31 1.20 -22.27
N ALA A 439 17.01 0.78 -21.04
CA ALA A 439 16.47 -0.55 -20.75
C ALA A 439 15.12 -0.78 -21.48
N LEU A 440 14.20 0.18 -21.40
CA LEU A 440 12.88 0.05 -22.03
C LEU A 440 12.98 0.17 -23.56
N LYS A 441 13.82 1.05 -24.07
CA LYS A 441 14.06 1.17 -25.51
C LYS A 441 14.56 -0.13 -26.10
N TYR A 442 15.58 -0.75 -25.46
CA TYR A 442 16.11 -2.02 -25.90
C TYR A 442 15.04 -3.13 -25.98
N VAL A 443 14.21 -3.29 -24.96
CA VAL A 443 13.19 -4.36 -24.98
C VAL A 443 12.08 -4.10 -25.99
N VAL A 444 11.68 -2.84 -26.20
CA VAL A 444 10.68 -2.48 -27.21
C VAL A 444 11.20 -2.72 -28.63
N GLU A 445 12.47 -2.37 -28.90
CA GLU A 445 13.09 -2.56 -30.22
C GLU A 445 13.44 -4.03 -30.52
N SER A 446 13.69 -4.86 -29.47
CA SER A 446 14.07 -6.26 -29.61
C SER A 446 12.90 -7.23 -29.60
N SER A 447 11.76 -6.84 -29.03
CA SER A 447 10.58 -7.69 -28.92
C SER A 447 9.74 -7.72 -30.18
N LYS A 448 9.00 -8.81 -30.39
CA LYS A 448 8.02 -8.99 -31.46
C LYS A 448 6.60 -8.77 -30.92
N ASN A 449 5.63 -8.69 -31.80
CA ASN A 449 4.23 -8.44 -31.44
C ASN A 449 3.59 -9.54 -30.57
N ASP A 450 4.08 -10.77 -30.64
CA ASP A 450 3.62 -11.95 -29.89
C ASP A 450 4.39 -12.16 -28.58
N ASP A 451 5.46 -11.37 -28.34
CA ASP A 451 6.22 -11.41 -27.10
C ASP A 451 5.49 -10.66 -25.97
N THR A 452 5.86 -11.00 -24.76
CA THR A 452 5.39 -10.30 -23.55
C THR A 452 6.53 -9.59 -22.86
N ILE A 453 6.37 -8.30 -22.59
CA ILE A 453 7.29 -7.49 -21.80
C ILE A 453 6.69 -7.32 -20.41
N LEU A 454 7.40 -7.80 -19.40
CA LEU A 454 7.04 -7.62 -18.00
C LEU A 454 7.98 -6.63 -17.33
N LEU A 455 7.43 -5.57 -16.78
CA LEU A 455 8.15 -4.55 -16.02
C LEU A 455 7.89 -4.77 -14.53
N ILE A 456 8.95 -4.95 -13.74
CA ILE A 456 8.83 -5.11 -12.28
C ILE A 456 9.82 -4.22 -11.54
N GLY A 457 9.44 -3.84 -10.33
CA GLY A 457 10.25 -3.06 -9.41
C GLY A 457 9.44 -1.98 -8.69
N ALA A 458 9.99 -1.44 -7.61
CA ALA A 458 9.41 -0.34 -6.86
C ALA A 458 9.64 1.00 -7.59
N GLN A 459 10.10 2.01 -6.87
CA GLN A 459 10.24 3.40 -7.34
C GLN A 459 11.06 3.54 -8.64
N GLY A 460 12.05 2.68 -8.86
CA GLY A 460 12.86 2.69 -10.09
C GLY A 460 12.07 2.39 -11.38
N MET A 461 10.86 1.82 -11.26
CA MET A 461 9.99 1.54 -12.40
C MET A 461 8.76 2.48 -12.49
N ASP A 462 8.55 3.38 -11.52
CA ASP A 462 7.38 4.28 -11.48
C ASP A 462 7.16 5.09 -12.78
N PRO A 463 8.22 5.61 -13.44
CA PRO A 463 8.05 6.39 -14.66
C PRO A 463 7.90 5.55 -15.94
N ALA A 464 7.89 4.21 -15.86
CA ALA A 464 7.95 3.33 -17.05
C ALA A 464 6.88 3.65 -18.10
N LYS A 465 5.64 3.94 -17.68
CA LYS A 465 4.55 4.29 -18.59
C LYS A 465 4.84 5.53 -19.42
N GLU A 466 5.37 6.57 -18.78
CA GLU A 466 5.71 7.84 -19.45
C GLU A 466 6.95 7.67 -20.35
N VAL A 467 7.91 6.87 -19.92
CA VAL A 467 9.10 6.54 -20.72
C VAL A 467 8.70 5.74 -21.97
N LEU A 468 7.86 4.72 -21.83
CA LEU A 468 7.35 3.95 -22.97
C LEU A 468 6.59 4.81 -23.97
N LYS A 469 5.79 5.78 -23.48
CA LYS A 469 5.09 6.72 -24.35
C LYS A 469 6.09 7.52 -25.22
N LYS A 470 7.14 8.07 -24.61
CA LYS A 470 8.20 8.78 -25.34
C LYS A 470 8.91 7.91 -26.36
N ILE A 471 9.22 6.64 -26.02
CA ILE A 471 9.89 5.72 -26.94
C ILE A 471 9.02 5.41 -28.17
N LYS A 472 7.69 5.28 -28.00
CA LYS A 472 6.76 4.99 -29.10
C LYS A 472 6.41 6.21 -29.96
N GLU A 473 6.66 7.42 -29.47
CA GLU A 473 6.49 8.67 -30.22
C GLU A 473 7.73 9.07 -31.01
N CYS A 474 8.90 8.45 -30.78
CA CYS A 474 10.14 8.62 -31.52
C CYS A 474 10.27 7.65 -32.69
#